data_02a2ee54baa9533113ac18b8f85eb873
#
_entry.id   02a2ee54baa9533113ac18b8f85eb873
#
_cell.length_a   1.000
_cell.length_b   1.000
_cell.length_c   1.000
_cell.angle_alpha   90.00
_cell.angle_beta   90.00
_cell.angle_gamma   90.00
#
_symmetry.space_group_name_H-M   'P 1'
#
loop_
_entity.id
_entity.type
_entity.pdbx_description
1 polymer ?
#
loop_
_entity_poly.entity_id
_entity_poly.type
_entity_poly.pdbx_seq_one_letter_code
_entity_poly.pdbx_strand_id
1 'polypeptide(L)' 'MKKYSATVRYLVNQILINNLTYLQVTAARPDLKKDIEDYIIQENLEIDKTI' A
#
# COMPACT_ATOMS: atom_id res chain seq x y z
N MET A 1 -5.41 -8.26 -15.90
CA MET A 1 -4.73 -7.47 -14.84
C MET A 1 -5.75 -6.88 -13.89
N LYS A 2 -5.55 -7.07 -12.59
CA LYS A 2 -6.49 -6.56 -11.59
C LYS A 2 -6.37 -5.05 -11.46
N LYS A 3 -7.50 -4.37 -11.40
CA LYS A 3 -7.54 -2.94 -11.12
C LYS A 3 -7.73 -2.72 -9.62
N TYR A 4 -6.98 -1.81 -9.07
CA TYR A 4 -7.09 -1.44 -7.67
C TYR A 4 -7.75 -0.07 -7.56
N SER A 5 -8.40 0.17 -6.41
CA SER A 5 -9.09 1.44 -6.19
C SER A 5 -8.09 2.60 -6.16
N ALA A 6 -8.59 3.80 -6.44
CA ALA A 6 -7.74 5.00 -6.36
C ALA A 6 -7.19 5.17 -4.94
N THR A 7 -7.97 4.79 -3.92
CA THR A 7 -7.53 4.88 -2.53
C THR A 7 -6.31 4.00 -2.28
N VAL A 8 -6.32 2.75 -2.78
CA VAL A 8 -5.17 1.85 -2.63
C VAL A 8 -3.95 2.44 -3.30
N ARG A 9 -4.10 2.91 -4.53
CA ARG A 9 -2.97 3.49 -5.27
C ARG A 9 -2.43 4.74 -4.59
N TYR A 10 -3.33 5.58 -4.07
CA TYR A 10 -2.93 6.78 -3.35
C TYR A 10 -2.13 6.43 -2.10
N LEU A 11 -2.63 5.49 -1.30
CA LEU A 11 -1.98 5.12 -0.05
C LEU A 11 -0.60 4.50 -0.30
N VAL A 12 -0.49 3.64 -1.32
CA VAL A 12 0.80 3.06 -1.67
C VAL A 12 1.76 4.14 -2.12
N ASN A 13 1.28 5.12 -2.90
CA ASN A 13 2.13 6.24 -3.31
C ASN A 13 2.63 7.04 -2.11
N GLN A 14 1.80 7.25 -1.10
CA GLN A 14 2.21 7.95 0.12
C GLN A 14 3.31 7.20 0.86
N ILE A 15 3.26 5.87 0.82
CA ILE A 15 4.33 5.07 1.41
C ILE A 15 5.63 5.23 0.60
N LEU A 16 5.52 5.20 -0.71
CA LEU A 16 6.69 5.30 -1.60
C LEU A 16 7.42 6.62 -1.45
N ILE A 17 6.69 7.70 -1.22
CA ILE A 17 7.33 9.02 -1.02
C ILE A 17 7.67 9.29 0.43
N ASN A 18 7.54 8.27 1.29
CA ASN A 18 7.88 8.35 2.72
C ASN A 18 7.03 9.34 3.52
N ASN A 19 5.83 9.61 3.03
CA ASN A 19 4.88 10.45 3.75
C ASN A 19 4.10 9.65 4.79
N LEU A 20 3.90 8.36 4.53
CA LEU A 20 3.27 7.41 5.44
C LEU A 20 4.09 6.13 5.45
N THR A 21 3.89 5.31 6.49
CA THR A 21 4.54 4.00 6.53
C THR A 21 3.51 2.90 6.27
N TYR A 22 4.00 1.74 5.87
CA TYR A 22 3.13 0.59 5.62
C TYR A 22 2.29 0.25 6.86
N LEU A 23 2.91 0.23 8.04
CA LEU A 23 2.20 -0.09 9.27
C LEU A 23 1.15 0.96 9.62
N GLN A 24 1.45 2.24 9.39
CA GLN A 24 0.47 3.30 9.61
C GLN A 24 -0.76 3.10 8.73
N VAL A 25 -0.54 2.84 7.46
CA VAL A 25 -1.63 2.68 6.49
C VAL A 25 -2.47 1.45 6.81
N THR A 26 -1.83 0.32 7.09
CA THR A 26 -2.56 -0.92 7.33
C THR A 26 -3.24 -0.94 8.70
N ALA A 27 -2.73 -0.17 9.65
CA ALA A 27 -3.40 0.00 10.95
C ALA A 27 -4.64 0.88 10.81
N ALA A 28 -4.56 1.94 10.01
CA ALA A 28 -5.69 2.84 9.79
C ALA A 28 -6.75 2.21 8.89
N ARG A 29 -6.35 1.45 7.90
CA ARG A 29 -7.25 0.83 6.93
C ARG A 29 -6.94 -0.66 6.78
N PRO A 30 -7.25 -1.47 7.82
CA PRO A 30 -7.00 -2.91 7.74
C PRO A 30 -7.82 -3.60 6.67
N ASP A 31 -8.94 -3.02 6.28
CA ASP A 31 -9.77 -3.54 5.20
C ASP A 31 -9.07 -3.51 3.83
N LEU A 32 -8.10 -2.61 3.67
CA LEU A 32 -7.37 -2.47 2.41
C LEU A 32 -6.02 -3.18 2.43
N LYS A 33 -5.64 -3.78 3.56
CA LYS A 33 -4.31 -4.38 3.70
C LYS A 33 -4.00 -5.38 2.60
N LYS A 34 -4.94 -6.27 2.31
CA LYS A 34 -4.74 -7.31 1.31
C LYS A 34 -4.55 -6.69 -0.08
N ASP A 35 -5.38 -5.72 -0.42
CA ASP A 35 -5.29 -5.07 -1.72
C ASP A 35 -3.99 -4.28 -1.85
N ILE A 36 -3.55 -3.64 -0.76
CA ILE A 36 -2.29 -2.91 -0.74
C ILE A 36 -1.13 -3.88 -0.98
N GLU A 37 -1.12 -5.03 -0.31
CA GLU A 37 -0.07 -6.02 -0.49
C GLU A 37 -0.08 -6.58 -1.92
N ASP A 38 -1.27 -6.90 -2.44
CA ASP A 38 -1.39 -7.39 -3.81
C ASP A 38 -0.88 -6.37 -4.81
N TYR A 39 -1.20 -5.10 -4.60
CA TYR A 39 -0.76 -4.04 -5.50
C TYR A 39 0.77 -3.89 -5.47
N ILE A 40 1.36 -3.96 -4.28
CA ILE A 40 2.82 -3.89 -4.13
C ILE A 40 3.48 -5.02 -4.91
N ILE A 41 2.94 -6.23 -4.80
CA ILE A 41 3.47 -7.39 -5.51
C ILE A 41 3.28 -7.24 -7.03
N GLN A 42 2.09 -6.83 -7.45
CA GLN A 42 1.78 -6.68 -8.87
C GLN A 42 2.72 -5.68 -9.55
N GLU A 43 3.01 -4.57 -8.88
CA GLU A 43 3.84 -3.51 -9.43
C GLU A 43 5.32 -3.70 -9.08
N ASN A 44 5.66 -4.78 -8.38
CA ASN A 44 7.03 -5.09 -7.97
C ASN A 44 7.69 -3.92 -7.24
N LEU A 45 6.98 -3.35 -6.30
CA LEU A 45 7.45 -2.20 -5.53
C LEU A 45 8.25 -2.65 -4.32
N GLU A 46 9.26 -1.87 -3.95
CA GLU A 46 10.03 -2.12 -2.74
C GLU A 46 9.50 -1.22 -1.62
N ILE A 47 8.87 -1.85 -0.64
CA ILE A 47 8.30 -1.14 0.50
C ILE A 47 8.71 -1.87 1.77
N ASP A 48 9.22 -1.12 2.74
CA ASP A 48 9.54 -1.67 4.05
C ASP A 48 8.24 -1.88 4.83
N LYS A 49 7.92 -3.15 5.07
CA LYS A 49 6.69 -3.53 5.77
C LYS A 49 6.86 -3.64 7.27
N THR A 50 8.03 -3.27 7.78
CA THR A 50 8.31 -3.34 9.22
C THR A 50 8.11 -2.01 9.94
N ILE A 51 7.85 -0.97 9.19
CA ILE A 51 7.63 0.37 9.74
C ILE A 51 6.29 0.93 9.33
#